data_d264c40f366d0d824ad0b2dece0d6817
#
_entry.id   d264c40f366d0d824ad0b2dece0d6817
#
_cell.length_a   1.000
_cell.length_b   1.000
_cell.length_c   1.000
_cell.angle_alpha   90.00
_cell.angle_beta   90.00
_cell.angle_gamma   90.00
#
_symmetry.space_group_name_H-M   'P 1'
#
loop_
_entity.id
_entity.type
_entity.pdbx_description
1 polymer ?
#
loop_
_entity_poly.entity_id
_entity_poly.type
_entity_poly.pdbx_seq_one_letter_code
_entity_poly.pdbx_strand_id
1 'polypeptide(L)'
;MQIQIPEGVNVQVQNNAIKVKGPQGEVERKISPLVSVNVNGAEVVIQGKSKALVNTTEAHLKNMFKGVKSGFKIRLKVIFAHFPMTIEVKGKDITIKNFLGEKQPRKTKLIGNTKIEVKQKEQEVIVSGADKDAIGATIANMRTATKIKDKDARVFQDGLYFIE
;
A
#
# COMPACT_ATOMS: atom_id res chain seq x y z
N MET A 1 -13.56 -16.51 -16.35
CA MET A 1 -13.00 -16.90 -15.06
C MET A 1 -13.96 -16.48 -13.98
N GLN A 2 -14.18 -17.29 -12.95
CA GLN A 2 -15.19 -17.02 -11.92
C GLN A 2 -14.50 -16.92 -10.56
N ILE A 3 -14.91 -15.96 -9.75
CA ILE A 3 -14.38 -15.72 -8.40
C ILE A 3 -15.59 -15.56 -7.47
N GLN A 4 -15.59 -16.28 -6.36
CA GLN A 4 -16.61 -16.13 -5.32
C GLN A 4 -16.35 -14.88 -4.49
N ILE A 5 -17.42 -14.14 -4.21
CA ILE A 5 -17.39 -12.97 -3.33
C ILE A 5 -17.44 -13.48 -1.89
N PRO A 6 -16.47 -13.15 -1.04
CA PRO A 6 -16.51 -13.55 0.37
C PRO A 6 -17.64 -12.85 1.12
N GLU A 7 -18.16 -13.50 2.16
CA GLU A 7 -19.23 -12.96 3.00
C GLU A 7 -18.82 -11.61 3.62
N GLY A 8 -19.74 -10.65 3.64
CA GLY A 8 -19.54 -9.32 4.18
C GLY A 8 -18.87 -8.34 3.21
N VAL A 9 -18.66 -8.71 1.95
CA VAL A 9 -18.08 -7.85 0.92
C VAL A 9 -19.11 -7.49 -0.14
N ASN A 10 -19.25 -6.20 -0.43
CA ASN A 10 -20.12 -5.70 -1.48
C ASN A 10 -19.29 -5.24 -2.69
N VAL A 11 -19.68 -5.69 -3.89
CA VAL A 11 -18.96 -5.38 -5.13
C VAL A 11 -19.88 -4.61 -6.07
N GLN A 12 -19.43 -3.49 -6.56
CA GLN A 12 -20.11 -2.69 -7.57
C GLN A 12 -19.19 -2.46 -8.74
N VAL A 13 -19.72 -2.60 -9.94
CA VAL A 13 -19.01 -2.33 -11.19
C VAL A 13 -19.69 -1.16 -11.90
N GLN A 14 -18.98 -0.06 -12.07
CA GLN A 14 -19.47 1.14 -12.75
C GLN A 14 -18.38 1.72 -13.66
N ASN A 15 -18.74 2.06 -14.90
CA ASN A 15 -17.87 2.79 -15.82
C ASN A 15 -16.42 2.29 -15.89
N ASN A 16 -16.21 0.99 -16.08
CA ASN A 16 -14.88 0.36 -16.10
C ASN A 16 -14.07 0.50 -14.78
N ALA A 17 -14.72 0.75 -13.66
CA ALA A 17 -14.13 0.70 -12.34
C ALA A 17 -14.86 -0.34 -11.48
N ILE A 18 -14.09 -1.08 -10.70
CA ILE A 18 -14.63 -1.98 -9.66
C ILE A 18 -14.47 -1.29 -8.32
N LYS A 19 -15.55 -1.19 -7.60
CA LYS A 19 -15.59 -0.69 -6.23
C LYS A 19 -15.97 -1.84 -5.30
N VAL A 20 -15.08 -2.13 -4.36
CA VAL A 20 -15.27 -3.19 -3.36
C VAL A 20 -15.34 -2.56 -1.99
N LYS A 21 -16.41 -2.85 -1.25
CA LYS A 21 -16.65 -2.33 0.08
C LYS A 21 -16.75 -3.47 1.09
N GLY A 22 -16.10 -3.31 2.23
CA GLY A 22 -16.11 -4.30 3.31
C GLY A 22 -15.84 -3.66 4.68
N PRO A 23 -15.65 -4.47 5.73
CA PRO A 23 -15.49 -4.00 7.11
C PRO A 23 -14.26 -3.12 7.35
N GLN A 24 -13.18 -3.31 6.58
CA GLN A 24 -11.94 -2.52 6.72
C GLN A 24 -11.92 -1.26 5.83
N GLY A 25 -12.97 -1.03 5.05
CA GLY A 25 -13.09 0.15 4.19
C GLY A 25 -13.51 -0.19 2.77
N GLU A 26 -13.29 0.77 1.87
CA GLU A 26 -13.59 0.59 0.46
C GLU A 26 -12.34 0.80 -0.40
N VAL A 27 -12.25 0.03 -1.49
CA VAL A 27 -11.17 0.12 -2.47
C VAL A 27 -11.80 0.22 -3.85
N GLU A 28 -11.33 1.18 -4.65
CA GLU A 28 -11.78 1.37 -6.02
C GLU A 28 -10.60 1.20 -6.98
N ARG A 29 -10.83 0.50 -8.08
CA ARG A 29 -9.80 0.27 -9.09
C ARG A 29 -10.40 0.33 -10.50
N LYS A 30 -9.71 1.02 -11.38
CA LYS A 30 -10.02 1.05 -12.82
C LYS A 30 -9.60 -0.27 -13.46
N ILE A 31 -10.45 -0.78 -14.34
CA ILE A 31 -10.22 -2.00 -15.12
C ILE A 31 -9.84 -1.60 -16.53
N SER A 32 -9.03 -2.44 -17.18
CA SER A 32 -8.76 -2.28 -18.61
C SER A 32 -10.07 -2.41 -19.43
N PRO A 33 -10.31 -1.55 -20.42
CA PRO A 33 -11.49 -1.66 -21.28
C PRO A 33 -11.53 -2.95 -22.12
N LEU A 34 -10.42 -3.69 -22.18
CA LEU A 34 -10.31 -4.98 -22.87
C LEU A 34 -10.82 -6.17 -22.05
N VAL A 35 -11.24 -5.92 -20.81
CA VAL A 35 -11.77 -6.93 -19.89
C VAL A 35 -13.16 -6.50 -19.45
N SER A 36 -14.14 -7.38 -19.59
CA SER A 36 -15.48 -7.22 -19.04
C SER A 36 -15.60 -7.96 -17.71
N VAL A 37 -16.19 -7.28 -16.74
CA VAL A 37 -16.43 -7.83 -15.41
C VAL A 37 -17.90 -7.71 -15.10
N ASN A 38 -18.56 -8.85 -14.89
CA ASN A 38 -19.98 -8.95 -14.55
C ASN A 38 -20.14 -9.55 -13.15
N VAL A 39 -21.02 -8.99 -12.35
CA VAL A 39 -21.34 -9.50 -11.02
C VAL A 39 -22.66 -10.27 -11.11
N ASN A 40 -22.63 -11.56 -10.83
CA ASN A 40 -23.79 -12.45 -10.84
C ASN A 40 -24.02 -12.97 -9.40
N GLY A 41 -24.82 -12.24 -8.62
CA GLY A 41 -25.10 -12.62 -7.23
C GLY A 41 -23.83 -12.70 -6.37
N ALA A 42 -23.43 -13.91 -5.97
CA ALA A 42 -22.24 -14.17 -5.14
C ALA A 42 -20.95 -14.40 -5.94
N GLU A 43 -20.98 -14.28 -7.27
CA GLU A 43 -19.83 -14.56 -8.14
C GLU A 43 -19.51 -13.37 -9.04
N VAL A 44 -18.22 -13.16 -9.27
CA VAL A 44 -17.71 -12.21 -10.26
C VAL A 44 -17.17 -12.99 -11.44
N VAL A 45 -17.73 -12.73 -12.61
CA VAL A 45 -17.31 -13.33 -13.88
C VAL A 45 -16.43 -12.36 -14.64
N ILE A 46 -15.21 -12.79 -14.96
CA ILE A 46 -14.23 -12.01 -15.69
C ILE A 46 -14.05 -12.63 -17.08
N GLN A 47 -14.22 -11.81 -18.12
CA GLN A 47 -14.04 -12.22 -19.52
C GLN A 47 -13.15 -11.20 -20.25
N GLY A 48 -12.28 -11.67 -21.13
CA GLY A 48 -11.42 -10.84 -21.94
C GLY A 48 -10.67 -11.64 -22.99
N LYS A 49 -10.22 -10.96 -24.06
CA LYS A 49 -9.47 -11.61 -25.14
C LYS A 49 -8.06 -12.04 -24.71
N SER A 50 -7.45 -11.33 -23.78
CA SER A 50 -6.11 -11.62 -23.28
C SER A 50 -6.15 -12.35 -21.93
N LYS A 51 -5.61 -13.56 -21.88
CA LYS A 51 -5.48 -14.36 -20.67
C LYS A 51 -4.66 -13.62 -19.58
N ALA A 52 -3.64 -12.88 -19.97
CA ALA A 52 -2.81 -12.10 -19.06
C ALA A 52 -3.63 -11.03 -18.32
N LEU A 53 -4.47 -10.25 -19.06
CA LEU A 53 -5.31 -9.22 -18.47
C LEU A 53 -6.39 -9.81 -17.56
N VAL A 54 -6.98 -10.95 -17.95
CA VAL A 54 -7.97 -11.67 -17.12
C VAL A 54 -7.34 -12.11 -15.80
N ASN A 55 -6.15 -12.75 -15.84
CA ASN A 55 -5.44 -13.19 -14.64
C ASN A 55 -5.02 -12.01 -13.76
N THR A 56 -4.57 -10.89 -14.36
CA THR A 56 -4.24 -9.67 -13.62
C THR A 56 -5.46 -9.11 -12.89
N THR A 57 -6.61 -9.03 -13.58
CA THR A 57 -7.85 -8.53 -12.97
C THR A 57 -8.31 -9.44 -11.85
N GLU A 58 -8.19 -10.77 -12.03
CA GLU A 58 -8.46 -11.75 -10.99
C GLU A 58 -7.59 -11.53 -9.74
N ALA A 59 -6.28 -11.38 -9.93
CA ALA A 59 -5.34 -11.15 -8.82
C ALA A 59 -5.65 -9.84 -8.07
N HIS A 60 -6.02 -8.80 -8.80
CA HIS A 60 -6.46 -7.54 -8.20
C HIS A 60 -7.73 -7.71 -7.37
N LEU A 61 -8.75 -8.40 -7.89
CA LEU A 61 -9.98 -8.67 -7.15
C LEU A 61 -9.72 -9.47 -5.87
N LYS A 62 -8.91 -10.54 -5.96
CA LYS A 62 -8.52 -11.33 -4.78
C LYS A 62 -7.82 -10.47 -3.72
N ASN A 63 -6.91 -9.58 -4.15
CA ASN A 63 -6.26 -8.63 -3.23
C ASN A 63 -7.25 -7.63 -2.63
N MET A 64 -8.19 -7.09 -3.44
CA MET A 64 -9.23 -6.18 -2.93
C MET A 64 -10.11 -6.87 -1.91
N PHE A 65 -10.58 -8.10 -2.16
CA PHE A 65 -11.39 -8.87 -1.22
C PHE A 65 -10.65 -9.13 0.10
N LYS A 66 -9.39 -9.56 0.02
CA LYS A 66 -8.56 -9.76 1.21
C LYS A 66 -8.35 -8.44 1.96
N GLY A 67 -8.10 -7.35 1.23
CA GLY A 67 -7.85 -6.04 1.83
C GLY A 67 -9.06 -5.46 2.54
N VAL A 68 -10.26 -5.54 1.96
CA VAL A 68 -11.48 -5.02 2.60
C VAL A 68 -11.98 -5.92 3.73
N LYS A 69 -11.65 -7.21 3.74
CA LYS A 69 -12.03 -8.18 4.79
C LYS A 69 -11.09 -8.11 5.99
N SER A 70 -9.79 -8.26 5.78
CA SER A 70 -8.77 -8.39 6.83
C SER A 70 -7.78 -7.24 6.90
N GLY A 71 -7.70 -6.41 5.86
CA GLY A 71 -6.67 -5.40 5.72
C GLY A 71 -5.28 -5.99 5.42
N PHE A 72 -4.36 -5.10 5.08
CA PHE A 72 -2.94 -5.43 4.95
C PHE A 72 -2.16 -4.64 5.99
N LYS A 73 -1.11 -5.26 6.54
CA LYS A 73 -0.15 -4.62 7.45
C LYS A 73 1.25 -4.96 6.99
N ILE A 74 2.09 -3.95 6.87
CA ILE A 74 3.51 -4.10 6.55
C ILE A 74 4.31 -3.39 7.63
N ARG A 75 5.32 -4.06 8.16
CA ARG A 75 6.23 -3.53 9.18
C ARG A 75 7.55 -3.13 8.55
N LEU A 76 8.04 -1.98 8.92
CA LEU A 76 9.33 -1.44 8.51
C LEU A 76 10.15 -1.17 9.74
N LYS A 77 11.43 -1.49 9.69
CA LYS A 77 12.42 -1.12 10.71
C LYS A 77 13.12 0.16 10.31
N VAL A 78 13.25 1.06 11.26
CA VAL A 78 14.02 2.28 11.14
C VAL A 78 15.44 1.94 11.56
N ILE A 79 16.39 1.98 10.63
CA ILE A 79 17.80 1.71 10.91
C ILE A 79 18.57 3.03 10.77
N PHE A 80 19.38 3.32 11.76
CA PHE A 80 20.32 4.43 11.75
C PHE A 80 21.61 4.02 12.46
N ALA A 81 22.75 4.45 11.94
CA ALA A 81 24.06 4.12 12.50
C ALA A 81 24.61 5.29 13.34
N HIS A 82 24.45 6.53 12.91
CA HIS A 82 25.10 7.69 13.51
C HIS A 82 24.12 8.71 14.12
N PHE A 83 22.98 8.92 13.48
CA PHE A 83 22.02 9.96 13.88
C PHE A 83 20.63 9.38 14.07
N PRO A 84 20.02 9.50 15.25
CA PRO A 84 18.66 8.99 15.49
C PRO A 84 17.67 9.75 14.60
N MET A 85 16.97 8.99 13.76
CA MET A 85 15.98 9.50 12.83
C MET A 85 14.59 9.49 13.49
N THR A 86 13.86 10.59 13.35
CA THR A 86 12.49 10.72 13.88
C THR A 86 11.50 10.85 12.73
N ILE A 87 10.43 10.05 12.78
CA ILE A 87 9.35 10.08 11.80
C ILE A 87 8.10 10.63 12.48
N GLU A 88 7.57 11.72 11.94
CA GLU A 88 6.33 12.35 12.38
C GLU A 88 5.28 12.25 11.26
N VAL A 89 4.06 11.88 11.63
CA VAL A 89 2.93 11.82 10.70
C VAL A 89 1.90 12.85 11.10
N LYS A 90 1.58 13.79 10.21
CA LYS A 90 0.56 14.81 10.41
C LYS A 90 -0.47 14.73 9.27
N GLY A 91 -1.60 14.10 9.55
CA GLY A 91 -2.61 13.85 8.52
C GLY A 91 -2.07 12.99 7.38
N LYS A 92 -1.94 13.57 6.20
CA LYS A 92 -1.38 12.88 5.02
C LYS A 92 0.11 13.14 4.79
N ASP A 93 0.71 14.04 5.55
CA ASP A 93 2.12 14.39 5.40
C ASP A 93 2.97 13.61 6.39
N ILE A 94 4.05 13.02 5.88
CA ILE A 94 5.06 12.31 6.66
C ILE A 94 6.32 13.17 6.63
N THR A 95 6.83 13.50 7.80
CA THR A 95 8.05 14.29 7.96
C THR A 95 9.12 13.43 8.62
N ILE A 96 10.26 13.29 7.96
CA ILE A 96 11.43 12.55 8.46
C ILE A 96 12.48 13.57 8.85
N LYS A 97 12.82 13.62 10.15
CA LYS A 97 13.78 14.55 10.73
C LYS A 97 15.09 13.87 11.07
N ASN A 98 16.16 14.63 10.97
CA ASN A 98 17.52 14.21 11.37
C ASN A 98 18.05 12.99 10.61
N PHE A 99 17.61 12.79 9.36
CA PHE A 99 18.16 11.75 8.51
C PHE A 99 19.60 12.10 8.13
N LEU A 100 20.56 11.24 8.48
CA LEU A 100 22.00 11.47 8.28
C LEU A 100 22.52 12.81 8.85
N GLY A 101 21.88 13.35 9.89
CA GLY A 101 22.23 14.64 10.48
C GLY A 101 21.77 15.86 9.68
N GLU A 102 20.90 15.68 8.68
CA GLU A 102 20.37 16.80 7.88
C GLU A 102 19.53 17.76 8.74
N LYS A 103 19.80 19.06 8.62
CA LYS A 103 19.02 20.11 9.31
C LYS A 103 17.63 20.27 8.71
N GLN A 104 17.47 20.05 7.39
CA GLN A 104 16.18 20.13 6.71
C GLN A 104 15.43 18.81 6.79
N PRO A 105 14.17 18.81 7.24
CA PRO A 105 13.37 17.58 7.27
C PRO A 105 12.99 17.15 5.85
N ARG A 106 13.07 15.86 5.57
CA ARG A 106 12.57 15.27 4.34
C ARG A 106 11.06 15.02 4.47
N LYS A 107 10.30 15.42 3.46
CA LYS A 107 8.84 15.32 3.45
C LYS A 107 8.38 14.32 2.42
N THR A 108 7.37 13.53 2.77
CA THR A 108 6.67 12.63 1.86
C THR A 108 5.19 12.54 2.19
N LYS A 109 4.38 11.92 1.34
CA LYS A 109 2.93 11.88 1.51
C LYS A 109 2.41 10.46 1.57
N LEU A 110 1.37 10.27 2.36
CA LEU A 110 0.51 9.08 2.36
C LEU A 110 -0.30 9.01 1.07
N ILE A 111 -0.48 7.81 0.55
CA ILE A 111 -1.32 7.55 -0.61
C ILE A 111 -2.59 6.82 -0.16
N GLY A 112 -3.73 7.26 -0.67
CA GLY A 112 -5.04 6.69 -0.37
C GLY A 112 -5.45 6.81 1.10
N ASN A 113 -6.12 5.77 1.60
CA ASN A 113 -6.60 5.66 2.99
C ASN A 113 -5.67 4.80 3.85
N THR A 114 -4.35 4.94 3.67
CA THR A 114 -3.36 4.24 4.48
C THR A 114 -3.21 4.88 5.85
N LYS A 115 -3.04 4.05 6.88
CA LYS A 115 -2.74 4.47 8.25
C LYS A 115 -1.29 4.10 8.58
N ILE A 116 -0.60 4.99 9.27
CA ILE A 116 0.76 4.74 9.76
C ILE A 116 0.78 4.86 11.27
N GLU A 117 1.34 3.85 11.91
CA GLU A 117 1.67 3.84 13.33
C GLU A 117 3.19 3.85 13.48
N VAL A 118 3.72 4.85 14.16
CA VAL A 118 5.16 4.99 14.40
C VAL A 118 5.46 4.61 15.84
N LYS A 119 6.18 3.51 16.03
CA LYS A 119 6.65 3.04 17.33
C LYS A 119 8.11 3.45 17.52
N GLN A 120 8.33 4.65 17.96
CA GLN A 120 9.69 5.24 18.10
C GLN A 120 10.60 4.42 19.02
N LYS A 121 10.06 3.86 20.13
CA LYS A 121 10.83 3.03 21.06
C LYS A 121 11.33 1.72 20.45
N GLU A 122 10.53 1.11 19.60
CA GLU A 122 10.83 -0.15 18.91
C GLU A 122 11.55 0.08 17.57
N GLN A 123 11.71 1.33 17.17
CA GLN A 123 12.23 1.72 15.85
C GLN A 123 11.46 1.05 14.71
N GLU A 124 10.15 0.91 14.88
CA GLU A 124 9.27 0.30 13.90
C GLU A 124 8.23 1.29 13.37
N VAL A 125 7.92 1.11 12.10
CA VAL A 125 6.82 1.80 11.42
C VAL A 125 5.89 0.76 10.83
N ILE A 126 4.64 0.80 11.24
CA ILE A 126 3.60 -0.10 10.75
C ILE A 126 2.72 0.67 9.78
N VAL A 127 2.64 0.21 8.54
CA VAL A 127 1.76 0.78 7.51
C VAL A 127 0.61 -0.18 7.29
N SER A 128 -0.63 0.28 7.45
CA SER A 128 -1.83 -0.54 7.33
C SER A 128 -2.90 0.12 6.45
N GLY A 129 -3.77 -0.71 5.86
CA GLY A 129 -4.86 -0.24 5.02
C GLY A 129 -5.58 -1.37 4.28
N ALA A 130 -6.65 -1.04 3.56
CA ALA A 130 -7.39 -1.97 2.74
C ALA A 130 -6.78 -2.14 1.33
N ASP A 131 -6.12 -1.09 0.81
CA ASP A 131 -5.53 -1.12 -0.53
C ASP A 131 -4.04 -1.47 -0.46
N LYS A 132 -3.68 -2.64 -1.01
CA LYS A 132 -2.30 -3.13 -1.10
C LYS A 132 -1.39 -2.20 -1.91
N ASP A 133 -1.92 -1.63 -2.99
CA ASP A 133 -1.13 -0.75 -3.88
C ASP A 133 -0.86 0.59 -3.22
N ALA A 134 -1.85 1.17 -2.52
CA ALA A 134 -1.68 2.40 -1.76
C ALA A 134 -0.64 2.25 -0.63
N ILE A 135 -0.66 1.10 0.07
CA ILE A 135 0.35 0.76 1.08
C ILE A 135 1.73 0.68 0.43
N GLY A 136 1.86 -0.09 -0.66
CA GLY A 136 3.11 -0.25 -1.37
C GLY A 136 3.68 1.07 -1.87
N ALA A 137 2.84 1.93 -2.47
CA ALA A 137 3.23 3.25 -2.93
C ALA A 137 3.62 4.20 -1.77
N THR A 138 2.93 4.13 -0.64
CA THR A 138 3.30 4.90 0.57
C THR A 138 4.68 4.47 1.08
N ILE A 139 4.93 3.17 1.17
CA ILE A 139 6.23 2.64 1.59
C ILE A 139 7.33 3.01 0.60
N ALA A 140 7.06 2.92 -0.71
CA ALA A 140 8.00 3.33 -1.73
C ALA A 140 8.37 4.81 -1.62
N ASN A 141 7.40 5.68 -1.37
CA ASN A 141 7.62 7.11 -1.13
C ASN A 141 8.50 7.34 0.11
N MET A 142 8.24 6.65 1.22
CA MET A 142 9.03 6.75 2.43
C MET A 142 10.47 6.27 2.20
N ARG A 143 10.67 5.14 1.54
CA ARG A 143 11.99 4.61 1.20
C ARG A 143 12.75 5.51 0.22
N THR A 144 12.07 6.10 -0.74
CA THR A 144 12.66 7.08 -1.66
C THR A 144 13.10 8.33 -0.92
N ALA A 145 12.30 8.80 0.05
CA ALA A 145 12.65 9.93 0.90
C ALA A 145 13.86 9.63 1.81
N THR A 146 14.07 8.37 2.20
CA THR A 146 15.24 7.93 2.99
C THR A 146 16.35 7.32 2.15
N LYS A 147 16.35 7.56 0.82
CA LYS A 147 17.44 7.11 -0.03
C LYS A 147 18.69 7.92 0.22
N ILE A 148 19.80 7.24 0.45
CA ILE A 148 21.14 7.85 0.60
C ILE A 148 21.61 8.32 -0.75
N LYS A 149 22.10 9.56 -0.81
CA LYS A 149 22.69 10.18 -1.99
C LYS A 149 24.09 10.67 -1.63
N ASP A 150 25.01 10.59 -2.58
CA ASP A 150 26.37 11.13 -2.49
C ASP A 150 27.21 10.58 -1.31
N LYS A 151 26.86 9.37 -0.83
CA LYS A 151 27.60 8.66 0.22
C LYS A 151 27.68 7.18 -0.11
N ASP A 152 28.72 6.50 0.39
CA ASP A 152 28.89 5.06 0.20
C ASP A 152 27.83 4.28 1.02
N ALA A 153 26.95 3.58 0.33
CA ALA A 153 25.88 2.76 0.94
C ALA A 153 26.38 1.55 1.73
N ARG A 154 27.68 1.20 1.62
CA ARG A 154 28.30 0.14 2.44
C ARG A 154 28.58 0.62 3.86
N VAL A 155 28.83 1.93 4.01
CA VAL A 155 29.13 2.56 5.30
C VAL A 155 27.87 3.18 5.90
N PHE A 156 27.10 3.89 5.09
CA PHE A 156 25.87 4.56 5.50
C PHE A 156 24.69 3.65 5.15
N GLN A 157 24.18 2.91 6.14
CA GLN A 157 23.05 1.99 5.97
C GLN A 157 21.75 2.51 6.60
N ASP A 158 21.67 3.81 6.84
CA ASP A 158 20.52 4.45 7.42
C ASP A 158 19.31 4.38 6.47
N GLY A 159 18.12 4.08 6.98
CA GLY A 159 16.93 3.99 6.15
C GLY A 159 15.79 3.19 6.73
N LEU A 160 14.82 2.88 5.87
CA LEU A 160 13.64 2.07 6.19
C LEU A 160 13.74 0.72 5.47
N TYR A 161 13.69 -0.35 6.24
CA TYR A 161 13.82 -1.72 5.75
C TYR A 161 12.60 -2.55 6.13
N PHE A 162 12.23 -3.51 5.28
CA PHE A 162 11.16 -4.46 5.60
C PHE A 162 11.60 -5.40 6.74
N ILE A 163 10.65 -5.67 7.64
CA ILE A 163 10.77 -6.76 8.62
C ILE A 163 9.94 -7.91 8.07
N GLU A 164 10.50 -9.10 8.03
CA GLU A 164 9.79 -10.34 7.71
C GLU A 164 8.78 -10.72 8.79
#